data_8af921550775dd74f09ac336bcc9f8e8
#
_entry.id   8af921550775dd74f09ac336bcc9f8e8
#
_cell.length_a   1.000
_cell.length_b   1.000
_cell.length_c   1.000
_cell.angle_alpha   90.00
_cell.angle_beta   90.00
_cell.angle_gamma   90.00
#
_symmetry.space_group_name_H-M   'P 1'
#
loop_
_entity.id
_entity.type
_entity.pdbx_description
1 polymer ?
#
loop_
_entity_poly.entity_id
_entity_poly.type
_entity_poly.pdbx_seq_one_letter_code
_entity_poly.pdbx_strand_id
1 'polypeptide(L)'
;MSGYLLWWALGAVALFAVIGAALGVSRRGGRRHTVVPQRARPAPDAPRPIAAVVVNPTKFVDLDEVRDQVRAVCARLGWADPLWEETTIADPGAGQARRAVEAGAAVVCALGGDGTVRAVARGLLGTSVPLGLLPGGTGNLLARNLDVPVDSIEHALAVALTGRERLVDVGRVVVDRSGEDAAPATEMFLVMAGMGFDAAVMANAPESLKAQMGAGAYIVSGLANMLGPQFKVRVRVDDEPEFTRRIKTVLVGNCGRLFGGVNLIPTAAVDDGRLDTVLLSPKGVVGWAAVATHVMTRRSRGHRLIDYVSGERVELRADRPEQVQLDGDTLGPARGLTAWVDRQALRVRVPSE
;
A
#
# COMPACT_ATOMS: atom_id res chain seq x y z
N MET A 1 1.50 -39.79 -20.40
CA MET A 1 0.94 -38.53 -19.87
C MET A 1 1.47 -38.12 -18.47
N SER A 2 2.34 -38.90 -17.82
CA SER A 2 2.80 -38.60 -16.44
C SER A 2 4.10 -37.77 -16.35
N GLY A 3 4.89 -37.64 -17.41
CA GLY A 3 6.17 -36.93 -17.37
C GLY A 3 6.06 -35.40 -17.32
N TYR A 4 5.05 -34.83 -17.93
CA TYR A 4 4.87 -33.37 -17.98
C TYR A 4 4.42 -32.78 -16.63
N LEU A 5 3.63 -33.51 -15.85
CA LEU A 5 3.19 -33.09 -14.52
C LEU A 5 4.36 -32.97 -13.52
N LEU A 6 5.36 -33.86 -13.66
CA LEU A 6 6.56 -33.85 -12.79
C LEU A 6 7.44 -32.63 -13.06
N TRP A 7 7.62 -32.24 -14.32
CA TRP A 7 8.35 -31.02 -14.71
C TRP A 7 7.64 -29.74 -14.31
N TRP A 8 6.29 -29.73 -14.35
CA TRP A 8 5.49 -28.62 -13.86
C TRP A 8 5.58 -28.45 -12.35
N ALA A 9 5.57 -29.57 -11.60
CA ALA A 9 5.74 -29.54 -10.15
C ALA A 9 7.14 -29.05 -9.73
N LEU A 10 8.19 -29.50 -10.44
CA LEU A 10 9.57 -29.06 -10.16
C LEU A 10 9.78 -27.58 -10.50
N GLY A 11 9.19 -27.06 -11.56
CA GLY A 11 9.23 -25.64 -11.91
C GLY A 11 8.53 -24.75 -10.87
N ALA A 12 7.40 -25.21 -10.36
CA ALA A 12 6.69 -24.51 -9.27
C ALA A 12 7.50 -24.52 -7.97
N VAL A 13 8.09 -25.66 -7.59
CA VAL A 13 8.94 -25.79 -6.39
C VAL A 13 10.19 -24.92 -6.49
N ALA A 14 10.83 -24.83 -7.68
CA ALA A 14 11.98 -23.95 -7.88
C ALA A 14 11.61 -22.46 -7.75
N LEU A 15 10.45 -22.05 -8.25
CA LEU A 15 9.96 -20.67 -8.09
C LEU A 15 9.70 -20.34 -6.60
N PHE A 16 9.21 -21.33 -5.82
CA PHE A 16 8.98 -21.18 -4.40
C PHE A 16 10.24 -21.23 -3.56
N ALA A 17 11.22 -22.05 -3.94
CA ALA A 17 12.51 -22.06 -3.28
C ALA A 17 13.19 -20.67 -3.43
N VAL A 18 13.06 -20.03 -4.57
CA VAL A 18 13.58 -18.68 -4.83
C VAL A 18 12.82 -17.64 -4.00
N ILE A 19 11.49 -17.71 -3.91
CA ILE A 19 10.68 -16.79 -3.10
C ILE A 19 10.91 -17.06 -1.60
N GLY A 20 10.98 -18.31 -1.17
CA GLY A 20 11.26 -18.70 0.21
C GLY A 20 12.67 -18.32 0.68
N ALA A 21 13.69 -18.42 -0.19
CA ALA A 21 15.05 -17.98 0.10
C ALA A 21 15.12 -16.45 0.25
N ALA A 22 14.36 -15.69 -0.54
CA ALA A 22 14.27 -14.24 -0.42
C ALA A 22 13.62 -13.80 0.90
N LEU A 23 12.60 -14.52 1.36
CA LEU A 23 11.96 -14.27 2.66
C LEU A 23 12.87 -14.68 3.84
N GLY A 24 13.73 -15.69 3.65
CA GLY A 24 14.71 -16.16 4.65
C GLY A 24 15.89 -15.20 4.84
N VAL A 25 16.34 -14.53 3.80
CA VAL A 25 17.48 -13.59 3.84
C VAL A 25 17.07 -12.27 4.54
N SER A 26 15.80 -11.89 4.48
CA SER A 26 15.29 -10.68 5.17
C SER A 26 15.30 -10.79 6.71
N ARG A 27 15.44 -11.99 7.30
CA ARG A 27 15.44 -12.19 8.75
C ARG A 27 16.78 -11.92 9.45
N ARG A 28 17.85 -11.58 8.73
CA ARG A 28 19.17 -11.23 9.31
C ARG A 28 19.46 -9.73 9.36
N GLY A 29 18.45 -8.88 9.29
CA GLY A 29 18.57 -7.46 9.64
C GLY A 29 18.74 -7.33 11.16
N GLY A 30 19.94 -6.97 11.63
CA GLY A 30 20.25 -6.83 13.04
C GLY A 30 19.28 -5.87 13.74
N ARG A 31 18.85 -6.23 14.95
CA ARG A 31 18.13 -5.36 15.88
C ARG A 31 18.95 -4.08 16.10
N ARG A 32 18.65 -3.04 15.35
CA ARG A 32 19.05 -1.69 15.74
C ARG A 32 18.02 -1.27 16.80
N HIS A 33 18.45 -1.24 18.05
CA HIS A 33 17.72 -0.57 19.11
C HIS A 33 17.62 0.91 18.71
N THR A 34 16.47 1.32 18.21
CA THR A 34 16.16 2.73 17.99
C THR A 34 16.02 3.35 19.37
N VAL A 35 17.04 4.09 19.78
CA VAL A 35 16.97 4.91 21.00
C VAL A 35 15.95 6.01 20.68
N VAL A 36 14.79 5.96 21.33
CA VAL A 36 13.76 7.00 21.24
C VAL A 36 14.37 8.27 21.83
N PRO A 37 14.53 9.37 21.05
CA PRO A 37 15.05 10.61 21.60
C PRO A 37 14.09 11.11 22.67
N GLN A 38 14.57 11.31 23.90
CA GLN A 38 13.83 12.02 24.93
C GLN A 38 13.68 13.48 24.48
N ARG A 39 12.48 13.86 24.02
CA ARG A 39 12.13 15.29 23.93
C ARG A 39 12.31 15.92 25.31
N ALA A 40 12.88 17.14 25.34
CA ALA A 40 12.89 17.98 26.55
C ALA A 40 11.47 18.01 27.13
N ARG A 41 11.33 17.75 28.43
CA ARG A 41 10.04 17.82 29.11
C ARG A 41 9.43 19.19 28.83
N PRO A 42 8.16 19.25 28.34
CA PRO A 42 7.47 20.52 28.18
C PRO A 42 7.39 21.24 29.53
N ALA A 43 7.34 22.58 29.48
CA ALA A 43 7.12 23.39 30.67
C ALA A 43 5.88 22.90 31.43
N PRO A 44 5.85 22.93 32.76
CA PRO A 44 4.77 22.33 33.57
C PRO A 44 3.36 22.78 33.26
N ASP A 45 3.18 23.95 32.63
CA ASP A 45 1.89 24.60 32.38
C ASP A 45 1.44 24.61 30.90
N ALA A 46 2.21 23.98 29.99
CA ALA A 46 1.76 23.90 28.59
C ALA A 46 0.69 22.80 28.41
N PRO A 47 -0.42 23.09 27.71
CA PRO A 47 -1.44 22.06 27.43
C PRO A 47 -0.80 20.90 26.66
N ARG A 48 -1.01 19.68 27.14
CA ARG A 48 -0.48 18.48 26.51
C ARG A 48 -1.14 18.28 25.13
N PRO A 49 -0.37 17.97 24.08
CA PRO A 49 -0.95 17.67 22.78
C PRO A 49 -1.82 16.41 22.85
N ILE A 50 -2.87 16.39 22.06
CA ILE A 50 -3.83 15.27 21.98
C ILE A 50 -3.59 14.51 20.69
N ALA A 51 -3.44 13.21 20.77
CA ALA A 51 -3.48 12.32 19.62
C ALA A 51 -4.91 11.79 19.44
N ALA A 52 -5.38 11.65 18.20
CA ALA A 52 -6.58 10.88 17.91
C ALA A 52 -6.20 9.56 17.25
N VAL A 53 -6.91 8.49 17.61
CA VAL A 53 -6.74 7.15 17.02
C VAL A 53 -8.03 6.76 16.33
N VAL A 54 -7.99 6.71 15.01
CA VAL A 54 -9.08 6.18 14.18
C VAL A 54 -8.82 4.70 13.95
N VAL A 55 -9.62 3.84 14.58
CA VAL A 55 -9.41 2.40 14.61
C VAL A 55 -10.46 1.64 13.81
N ASN A 56 -10.01 0.64 13.05
CA ASN A 56 -10.91 -0.38 12.51
C ASN A 56 -11.03 -1.52 13.53
N PRO A 57 -12.15 -1.59 14.30
CA PRO A 57 -12.28 -2.52 15.41
C PRO A 57 -12.26 -3.98 14.96
N THR A 58 -12.63 -4.27 13.70
CA THR A 58 -12.67 -5.65 13.17
C THR A 58 -11.27 -6.28 12.98
N LYS A 59 -10.22 -5.49 13.14
CA LYS A 59 -8.83 -5.95 12.98
C LYS A 59 -8.19 -6.45 14.28
N PHE A 60 -8.87 -6.28 15.41
CA PHE A 60 -8.33 -6.58 16.73
C PHE A 60 -9.25 -7.54 17.48
N VAL A 61 -8.66 -8.54 18.14
CA VAL A 61 -9.40 -9.48 18.99
C VAL A 61 -9.72 -8.84 20.34
N ASP A 62 -8.75 -8.08 20.88
CA ASP A 62 -8.87 -7.35 22.13
C ASP A 62 -8.50 -5.88 21.88
N LEU A 63 -9.51 -5.06 21.71
CA LEU A 63 -9.31 -3.62 21.47
C LEU A 63 -8.98 -2.86 22.76
N ASP A 64 -9.40 -3.37 23.90
CA ASP A 64 -9.16 -2.72 25.19
C ASP A 64 -7.68 -2.84 25.58
N GLU A 65 -7.06 -4.01 25.33
CA GLU A 65 -5.61 -4.16 25.48
C GLU A 65 -4.84 -3.16 24.62
N VAL A 66 -5.25 -2.96 23.36
CA VAL A 66 -4.64 -1.98 22.45
C VAL A 66 -4.84 -0.56 22.96
N ARG A 67 -6.02 -0.24 23.50
CA ARG A 67 -6.30 1.07 24.10
C ARG A 67 -5.39 1.36 25.28
N ASP A 68 -5.18 0.38 26.15
CA ASP A 68 -4.31 0.53 27.31
C ASP A 68 -2.84 0.71 26.90
N GLN A 69 -2.37 -0.04 25.91
CA GLN A 69 -1.03 0.12 25.34
C GLN A 69 -0.84 1.54 24.78
N VAL A 70 -1.78 2.02 23.97
CA VAL A 70 -1.72 3.37 23.38
C VAL A 70 -1.72 4.44 24.47
N ARG A 71 -2.61 4.33 25.47
CA ARG A 71 -2.70 5.26 26.59
C ARG A 71 -1.39 5.34 27.38
N ALA A 72 -0.78 4.18 27.65
CA ALA A 72 0.50 4.10 28.34
C ALA A 72 1.65 4.78 27.58
N VAL A 73 1.69 4.61 26.25
CA VAL A 73 2.68 5.29 25.39
C VAL A 73 2.46 6.79 25.37
N CYS A 74 1.22 7.26 25.21
CA CYS A 74 0.88 8.69 25.26
C CYS A 74 1.32 9.31 26.56
N ALA A 75 0.97 8.71 27.71
CA ALA A 75 1.36 9.21 29.03
C ALA A 75 2.88 9.27 29.21
N ARG A 76 3.61 8.22 28.78
CA ARG A 76 5.07 8.15 28.85
C ARG A 76 5.75 9.24 28.03
N LEU A 77 5.17 9.62 26.88
CA LEU A 77 5.70 10.62 25.96
C LEU A 77 5.18 12.04 26.25
N GLY A 78 4.39 12.23 27.32
CA GLY A 78 3.88 13.55 27.72
C GLY A 78 2.67 14.05 26.92
N TRP A 79 1.96 13.16 26.25
CA TRP A 79 0.72 13.45 25.55
C TRP A 79 -0.48 13.27 26.49
N ALA A 80 -1.59 13.95 26.17
CA ALA A 80 -2.87 13.74 26.85
C ALA A 80 -3.46 12.37 26.49
N ASP A 81 -4.53 11.97 27.18
CA ASP A 81 -5.28 10.79 26.82
C ASP A 81 -5.78 10.90 25.37
N PRO A 82 -5.61 9.85 24.55
CA PRO A 82 -5.95 9.91 23.14
C PRO A 82 -7.47 9.91 22.93
N LEU A 83 -7.91 10.64 21.90
CA LEU A 83 -9.28 10.53 21.37
C LEU A 83 -9.39 9.22 20.57
N TRP A 84 -10.53 8.52 20.74
CA TRP A 84 -10.81 7.27 20.01
C TRP A 84 -12.01 7.45 19.10
N GLU A 85 -11.83 7.07 17.84
CA GLU A 85 -12.85 7.10 16.80
C GLU A 85 -12.87 5.73 16.12
N GLU A 86 -13.99 5.02 16.19
CA GLU A 86 -14.15 3.75 15.51
C GLU A 86 -14.69 3.94 14.10
N THR A 87 -14.13 3.20 13.15
CA THR A 87 -14.61 3.17 11.77
C THR A 87 -15.87 2.33 11.67
N THR A 88 -16.69 2.63 10.67
CA THR A 88 -17.87 1.86 10.29
C THR A 88 -17.78 1.47 8.81
N ILE A 89 -18.69 0.59 8.36
CA ILE A 89 -18.81 0.25 6.94
C ILE A 89 -19.18 1.50 6.11
N ALA A 90 -20.04 2.36 6.65
CA ALA A 90 -20.49 3.57 5.97
C ALA A 90 -19.44 4.69 5.96
N ASP A 91 -18.60 4.75 6.99
CA ASP A 91 -17.51 5.73 7.11
C ASP A 91 -16.24 5.00 7.58
N PRO A 92 -15.39 4.59 6.65
CA PRO A 92 -14.19 3.81 6.93
C PRO A 92 -13.02 4.64 7.50
N GLY A 93 -13.22 5.91 7.86
CA GLY A 93 -12.20 6.71 8.54
C GLY A 93 -12.18 8.20 8.21
N ALA A 94 -12.80 8.65 7.12
CA ALA A 94 -12.67 10.03 6.68
C ALA A 94 -13.44 11.03 7.56
N GLY A 95 -14.65 10.70 7.98
CA GLY A 95 -15.42 11.53 8.91
C GLY A 95 -14.81 11.53 10.29
N GLN A 96 -14.33 10.38 10.77
CA GLN A 96 -13.62 10.24 12.03
C GLN A 96 -12.39 11.15 12.08
N ALA A 97 -11.59 11.15 11.01
CA ALA A 97 -10.40 11.99 10.92
C ALA A 97 -10.76 13.48 10.98
N ARG A 98 -11.84 13.92 10.29
CA ARG A 98 -12.30 15.31 10.35
C ARG A 98 -12.75 15.70 11.75
N ARG A 99 -13.56 14.87 12.42
CA ARG A 99 -13.98 15.11 13.81
C ARG A 99 -12.78 15.23 14.76
N ALA A 100 -11.77 14.38 14.57
CA ALA A 100 -10.54 14.43 15.34
C ALA A 100 -9.79 15.77 15.14
N VAL A 101 -9.71 16.26 13.90
CA VAL A 101 -9.13 17.58 13.59
C VAL A 101 -9.94 18.71 14.25
N GLU A 102 -11.25 18.67 14.15
CA GLU A 102 -12.17 19.65 14.79
C GLU A 102 -12.05 19.63 16.31
N ALA A 103 -11.79 18.47 16.90
CA ALA A 103 -11.54 18.32 18.34
C ALA A 103 -10.11 18.75 18.76
N GLY A 104 -9.31 19.28 17.85
CA GLY A 104 -7.99 19.83 18.13
C GLY A 104 -6.87 18.79 18.26
N ALA A 105 -7.02 17.62 17.66
CA ALA A 105 -5.95 16.62 17.63
C ALA A 105 -4.70 17.16 16.94
N ALA A 106 -3.53 17.01 17.58
CA ALA A 106 -2.23 17.41 17.04
C ALA A 106 -1.66 16.37 16.06
N VAL A 107 -2.18 15.15 16.07
CA VAL A 107 -1.92 14.06 15.13
C VAL A 107 -3.13 13.15 15.08
N VAL A 108 -3.47 12.65 13.88
CA VAL A 108 -4.51 11.63 13.70
C VAL A 108 -3.86 10.34 13.25
N CYS A 109 -3.95 9.31 14.07
CA CYS A 109 -3.38 8.00 13.84
C CYS A 109 -4.40 7.06 13.20
N ALA A 110 -4.07 6.46 12.06
CA ALA A 110 -4.86 5.41 11.45
C ALA A 110 -4.40 4.05 11.97
N LEU A 111 -5.25 3.38 12.76
CA LEU A 111 -5.01 2.04 13.32
C LEU A 111 -5.84 1.01 12.56
N GLY A 112 -5.24 0.42 11.54
CA GLY A 112 -5.94 -0.51 10.65
C GLY A 112 -5.08 -0.95 9.47
N GLY A 113 -5.72 -1.47 8.42
CA GLY A 113 -5.06 -1.82 7.16
C GLY A 113 -4.99 -0.64 6.19
N ASP A 114 -4.47 -0.91 4.97
CA ASP A 114 -4.23 0.10 3.94
C ASP A 114 -5.51 0.88 3.57
N GLY A 115 -6.68 0.23 3.53
CA GLY A 115 -7.98 0.89 3.30
C GLY A 115 -8.35 1.88 4.40
N THR A 116 -8.11 1.55 5.69
CA THR A 116 -8.33 2.47 6.81
C THR A 116 -7.36 3.66 6.71
N VAL A 117 -6.09 3.40 6.43
CA VAL A 117 -5.07 4.45 6.24
C VAL A 117 -5.48 5.40 5.12
N ARG A 118 -5.91 4.89 3.97
CA ARG A 118 -6.39 5.69 2.84
C ARG A 118 -7.63 6.53 3.20
N ALA A 119 -8.58 5.96 3.94
CA ALA A 119 -9.79 6.67 4.37
C ALA A 119 -9.48 7.80 5.35
N VAL A 120 -8.64 7.57 6.35
CA VAL A 120 -8.18 8.59 7.31
C VAL A 120 -7.40 9.69 6.58
N ALA A 121 -6.48 9.32 5.69
CA ALA A 121 -5.73 10.28 4.88
C ALA A 121 -6.66 11.20 4.07
N ARG A 122 -7.75 10.66 3.49
CA ARG A 122 -8.77 11.44 2.78
C ARG A 122 -9.40 12.52 3.68
N GLY A 123 -9.61 12.22 4.95
CA GLY A 123 -10.15 13.17 5.93
C GLY A 123 -9.16 14.27 6.33
N LEU A 124 -7.86 14.02 6.17
CA LEU A 124 -6.79 14.94 6.54
C LEU A 124 -6.31 15.84 5.39
N LEU A 125 -6.71 15.55 4.14
CA LEU A 125 -6.32 16.39 3.01
C LEU A 125 -6.77 17.83 3.21
N GLY A 126 -5.86 18.77 2.92
CA GLY A 126 -6.10 20.21 3.11
C GLY A 126 -6.00 20.69 4.56
N THR A 127 -5.67 19.82 5.51
CA THR A 127 -5.41 20.20 6.91
C THR A 127 -3.90 20.27 7.20
N SER A 128 -3.54 20.90 8.32
CA SER A 128 -2.16 20.90 8.82
C SER A 128 -1.86 19.73 9.77
N VAL A 129 -2.87 18.93 10.13
CA VAL A 129 -2.73 17.83 11.08
C VAL A 129 -2.09 16.62 10.40
N PRO A 130 -0.97 16.09 10.91
CA PRO A 130 -0.28 14.97 10.29
C PRO A 130 -0.99 13.63 10.55
N LEU A 131 -0.85 12.71 9.58
CA LEU A 131 -1.22 11.32 9.69
C LEU A 131 -0.16 10.55 10.47
N GLY A 132 -0.56 9.82 11.50
CA GLY A 132 0.20 8.76 12.14
C GLY A 132 -0.19 7.39 11.56
N LEU A 133 0.78 6.51 11.36
CA LEU A 133 0.56 5.17 10.81
C LEU A 133 0.72 4.13 11.91
N LEU A 134 -0.37 3.44 12.27
CA LEU A 134 -0.35 2.34 13.24
C LEU A 134 -0.74 1.03 12.54
N PRO A 135 0.16 0.02 12.53
CA PRO A 135 -0.07 -1.20 11.78
C PRO A 135 -1.20 -2.04 12.40
N GLY A 136 -2.25 -2.30 11.63
CA GLY A 136 -3.38 -3.15 12.00
C GLY A 136 -3.81 -4.09 10.88
N GLY A 137 -3.07 -4.09 9.77
CA GLY A 137 -3.34 -4.93 8.60
C GLY A 137 -2.17 -5.86 8.25
N THR A 138 -2.38 -6.67 7.23
CA THR A 138 -1.32 -7.54 6.69
C THR A 138 -0.35 -6.77 5.79
N GLY A 139 -0.85 -5.77 5.03
CA GLY A 139 -0.08 -5.00 4.05
C GLY A 139 0.78 -3.94 4.68
N ASN A 140 0.11 -2.97 5.24
CA ASN A 140 0.72 -1.76 5.81
C ASN A 140 1.71 -1.13 4.82
N LEU A 141 1.28 -1.01 3.55
CA LEU A 141 2.17 -0.68 2.43
C LEU A 141 2.78 0.72 2.58
N LEU A 142 1.96 1.72 2.94
CA LEU A 142 2.47 3.08 3.14
C LEU A 142 3.47 3.12 4.31
N ALA A 143 3.17 2.47 5.43
CA ALA A 143 4.06 2.40 6.58
C ALA A 143 5.43 1.80 6.20
N ARG A 144 5.43 0.71 5.42
CA ARG A 144 6.67 0.08 4.92
C ARG A 144 7.46 0.98 3.97
N ASN A 145 6.78 1.76 3.12
CA ASN A 145 7.44 2.69 2.19
C ASN A 145 8.06 3.89 2.92
N LEU A 146 7.50 4.26 4.06
CA LEU A 146 7.98 5.33 4.92
C LEU A 146 8.87 4.85 6.09
N ASP A 147 9.28 3.59 6.08
CA ASP A 147 10.12 2.96 7.11
C ASP A 147 9.54 3.06 8.54
N VAL A 148 8.20 3.20 8.66
CA VAL A 148 7.50 3.15 9.94
C VAL A 148 7.45 1.69 10.42
N PRO A 149 7.73 1.40 11.71
CA PRO A 149 7.66 0.05 12.25
C PRO A 149 6.28 -0.60 12.04
N VAL A 150 6.26 -1.84 11.52
CA VAL A 150 5.01 -2.56 11.21
C VAL A 150 4.79 -3.80 12.09
N ASP A 151 5.71 -4.07 12.98
CA ASP A 151 5.73 -5.22 13.90
C ASP A 151 5.32 -4.85 15.34
N SER A 152 5.13 -3.56 15.63
CA SER A 152 4.80 -3.06 16.95
C SER A 152 3.99 -1.76 16.87
N ILE A 153 2.77 -1.80 17.42
CA ILE A 153 1.91 -0.60 17.57
C ILE A 153 2.62 0.43 18.45
N GLU A 154 3.28 -0.01 19.51
CA GLU A 154 4.00 0.88 20.44
C GLU A 154 5.09 1.69 19.75
N HIS A 155 5.95 1.03 18.95
CA HIS A 155 7.01 1.71 18.21
C HIS A 155 6.44 2.63 17.11
N ALA A 156 5.41 2.19 16.40
CA ALA A 156 4.74 3.01 15.39
C ALA A 156 4.08 4.25 16.00
N LEU A 157 3.44 4.10 17.17
CA LEU A 157 2.86 5.23 17.89
C LEU A 157 3.95 6.20 18.38
N ALA A 158 5.08 5.69 18.87
CA ALA A 158 6.19 6.57 19.24
C ALA A 158 6.65 7.41 18.03
N VAL A 159 6.74 6.83 16.83
CA VAL A 159 7.01 7.58 15.60
C VAL A 159 5.90 8.60 15.31
N ALA A 160 4.63 8.24 15.44
CA ALA A 160 3.52 9.15 15.21
C ALA A 160 3.55 10.36 16.16
N LEU A 161 3.97 10.17 17.42
CA LEU A 161 3.98 11.20 18.46
C LEU A 161 5.25 12.06 18.47
N THR A 162 6.40 11.49 18.11
CA THR A 162 7.71 12.15 18.25
C THR A 162 8.51 12.26 16.96
N GLY A 163 8.10 11.58 15.89
CA GLY A 163 8.77 11.59 14.60
C GLY A 163 8.70 12.95 13.89
N ARG A 164 9.47 13.09 12.82
CA ARG A 164 9.42 14.28 11.96
C ARG A 164 8.22 14.24 11.03
N GLU A 165 7.79 15.41 10.57
CA GLU A 165 6.79 15.50 9.49
C GLU A 165 7.45 15.37 8.13
N ARG A 166 6.80 14.63 7.24
CA ARG A 166 7.13 14.56 5.83
C ARG A 166 5.87 14.87 5.03
N LEU A 167 5.98 15.77 4.07
CA LEU A 167 4.95 15.97 3.06
C LEU A 167 5.11 14.87 2.02
N VAL A 168 4.01 14.19 1.72
CA VAL A 168 3.98 13.14 0.70
C VAL A 168 2.93 13.46 -0.35
N ASP A 169 3.16 12.98 -1.54
CA ASP A 169 2.24 13.08 -2.65
C ASP A 169 1.07 12.12 -2.47
N VAL A 170 -0.05 12.43 -3.11
CA VAL A 170 -1.24 11.59 -3.13
C VAL A 170 -1.62 11.33 -4.58
N GLY A 171 -1.78 10.08 -4.95
CA GLY A 171 -2.33 9.72 -6.24
C GLY A 171 -3.84 9.96 -6.28
N ARG A 172 -4.31 10.70 -7.28
CA ARG A 172 -5.72 10.81 -7.63
C ARG A 172 -6.02 9.92 -8.80
N VAL A 173 -7.22 9.39 -8.85
CA VAL A 173 -7.60 8.50 -9.94
C VAL A 173 -9.09 8.59 -10.25
N VAL A 174 -9.38 8.56 -11.55
CA VAL A 174 -10.71 8.37 -12.10
C VAL A 174 -10.73 7.01 -12.79
N VAL A 175 -11.73 6.19 -12.45
CA VAL A 175 -11.91 4.85 -13.01
C VAL A 175 -13.13 4.86 -13.92
N ASP A 176 -12.91 4.70 -15.22
CA ASP A 176 -13.96 4.62 -16.24
C ASP A 176 -14.38 3.16 -16.45
N ARG A 177 -15.52 2.79 -15.86
CA ARG A 177 -16.05 1.41 -15.91
C ARG A 177 -16.73 1.09 -17.23
N SER A 178 -17.46 2.03 -17.79
CA SER A 178 -18.18 1.82 -19.06
C SER A 178 -17.35 2.14 -20.28
N GLY A 179 -16.30 2.96 -20.14
CA GLY A 179 -15.59 3.63 -21.22
C GLY A 179 -16.28 4.92 -21.67
N GLU A 180 -17.43 5.26 -21.09
CA GLU A 180 -18.30 6.39 -21.47
C GLU A 180 -18.89 7.11 -20.25
N ASP A 181 -18.34 6.90 -19.03
CA ASP A 181 -18.88 7.50 -17.81
C ASP A 181 -18.77 9.04 -17.87
N ALA A 182 -19.89 9.72 -17.85
CA ALA A 182 -19.97 11.16 -17.99
C ALA A 182 -19.36 11.94 -16.81
N ALA A 183 -19.32 11.35 -15.60
CA ALA A 183 -18.71 11.95 -14.41
C ALA A 183 -18.35 10.86 -13.38
N PRO A 184 -17.31 10.04 -13.61
CA PRO A 184 -16.89 9.07 -12.63
C PRO A 184 -16.33 9.75 -11.37
N ALA A 185 -16.56 9.14 -10.21
CA ALA A 185 -16.04 9.68 -8.94
C ALA A 185 -14.51 9.67 -8.94
N THR A 186 -13.93 10.77 -8.44
CA THR A 186 -12.49 10.83 -8.19
C THR A 186 -12.16 10.10 -6.90
N GLU A 187 -11.35 9.06 -7.02
CA GLU A 187 -10.78 8.32 -5.89
C GLU A 187 -9.34 8.76 -5.62
N MET A 188 -8.75 8.20 -4.57
CA MET A 188 -7.35 8.43 -4.23
C MET A 188 -6.65 7.14 -3.86
N PHE A 189 -5.34 7.13 -4.03
CA PHE A 189 -4.45 6.09 -3.53
C PHE A 189 -3.19 6.71 -2.91
N LEU A 190 -2.60 6.00 -1.98
CA LEU A 190 -1.39 6.45 -1.29
C LEU A 190 -0.15 5.71 -1.79
N VAL A 191 -0.34 4.47 -2.21
CA VAL A 191 0.75 3.60 -2.66
C VAL A 191 0.65 3.31 -4.14
N MET A 192 -0.48 2.75 -4.61
CA MET A 192 -0.62 2.43 -6.02
C MET A 192 -2.07 2.21 -6.46
N ALA A 193 -2.31 2.50 -7.74
CA ALA A 193 -3.46 2.03 -8.50
C ALA A 193 -3.01 0.98 -9.51
N GLY A 194 -3.86 0.00 -9.84
CA GLY A 194 -3.49 -1.04 -10.79
C GLY A 194 -4.66 -1.53 -11.63
N MET A 195 -4.33 -2.07 -12.82
CA MET A 195 -5.29 -2.70 -13.73
C MET A 195 -4.74 -4.05 -14.23
N GLY A 196 -5.63 -5.06 -14.31
CA GLY A 196 -5.28 -6.40 -14.81
C GLY A 196 -4.66 -7.32 -13.76
N PHE A 197 -4.45 -6.85 -12.54
CA PHE A 197 -3.99 -7.64 -11.40
C PHE A 197 -5.15 -7.84 -10.43
N ASP A 198 -5.62 -9.06 -10.30
CA ASP A 198 -6.68 -9.38 -9.34
C ASP A 198 -6.09 -9.52 -7.93
N ALA A 199 -5.93 -8.40 -7.26
CA ALA A 199 -5.48 -8.34 -5.86
C ALA A 199 -6.46 -9.07 -4.94
N ALA A 200 -7.74 -9.17 -5.30
CA ALA A 200 -8.76 -9.86 -4.52
C ALA A 200 -8.47 -11.36 -4.37
N VAL A 201 -7.86 -11.98 -5.37
CA VAL A 201 -7.44 -13.39 -5.28
C VAL A 201 -6.29 -13.56 -4.29
N MET A 202 -5.45 -12.54 -4.13
CA MET A 202 -4.35 -12.55 -3.16
C MET A 202 -4.78 -12.14 -1.74
N ALA A 203 -5.77 -11.24 -1.62
CA ALA A 203 -6.23 -10.72 -0.33
C ALA A 203 -7.39 -11.51 0.29
N ASN A 204 -8.31 -12.04 -0.53
CA ASN A 204 -9.57 -12.63 -0.09
C ASN A 204 -9.56 -14.17 -0.02
N ALA A 205 -8.41 -14.84 0.03
CA ALA A 205 -8.44 -16.24 0.46
C ALA A 205 -8.94 -16.30 1.91
N PRO A 206 -10.14 -16.87 2.18
CA PRO A 206 -10.69 -16.93 3.52
C PRO A 206 -9.66 -17.54 4.47
N GLU A 207 -9.56 -17.01 5.70
CA GLU A 207 -8.65 -17.59 6.72
C GLU A 207 -8.93 -19.07 6.98
N SER A 208 -10.21 -19.49 6.83
CA SER A 208 -10.61 -20.89 6.87
C SER A 208 -10.00 -21.72 5.74
N LEU A 209 -9.80 -21.13 4.54
CA LEU A 209 -9.15 -21.81 3.41
C LEU A 209 -7.63 -21.89 3.61
N LYS A 210 -7.03 -20.86 4.21
CA LYS A 210 -5.62 -20.85 4.62
C LYS A 210 -5.33 -21.95 5.63
N ALA A 211 -6.25 -22.20 6.57
CA ALA A 211 -6.11 -23.22 7.62
C ALA A 211 -6.34 -24.65 7.12
N GLN A 212 -7.28 -24.87 6.17
CA GLN A 212 -7.70 -26.21 5.74
C GLN A 212 -6.96 -26.75 4.51
N MET A 213 -6.52 -25.89 3.59
CA MET A 213 -5.90 -26.31 2.34
C MET A 213 -4.40 -26.02 2.24
N GLY A 214 -3.81 -25.42 3.27
CA GLY A 214 -2.40 -25.08 3.31
C GLY A 214 -1.99 -24.02 2.25
N ALA A 215 -0.73 -23.60 2.31
CA ALA A 215 -0.16 -22.60 1.39
C ALA A 215 -0.33 -22.95 -0.11
N GLY A 216 -0.50 -24.23 -0.45
CA GLY A 216 -0.56 -24.71 -1.84
C GLY A 216 -1.79 -24.25 -2.63
N ALA A 217 -2.98 -24.21 -2.04
CA ALA A 217 -4.18 -23.83 -2.79
C ALA A 217 -4.26 -22.31 -3.04
N TYR A 218 -3.77 -21.53 -2.10
CA TYR A 218 -3.58 -20.08 -2.24
C TYR A 218 -2.65 -19.73 -3.40
N ILE A 219 -1.60 -20.50 -3.52
CA ILE A 219 -0.61 -20.42 -4.59
C ILE A 219 -1.24 -20.78 -5.94
N VAL A 220 -2.04 -21.84 -6.03
CA VAL A 220 -2.67 -22.28 -7.29
C VAL A 220 -3.67 -21.24 -7.79
N SER A 221 -4.49 -20.63 -6.94
CA SER A 221 -5.43 -19.58 -7.33
C SER A 221 -4.73 -18.31 -7.79
N GLY A 222 -3.67 -17.89 -7.10
CA GLY A 222 -2.81 -16.77 -7.51
C GLY A 222 -2.13 -17.04 -8.85
N LEU A 223 -1.59 -18.26 -9.06
CA LEU A 223 -0.96 -18.65 -10.32
C LEU A 223 -1.97 -18.70 -11.49
N ALA A 224 -3.18 -19.18 -11.29
CA ALA A 224 -4.18 -19.25 -12.36
C ALA A 224 -4.49 -17.84 -12.91
N ASN A 225 -4.61 -16.83 -12.05
CA ASN A 225 -4.81 -15.45 -12.50
C ASN A 225 -3.55 -14.84 -13.13
N MET A 226 -2.37 -15.22 -12.68
CA MET A 226 -1.10 -14.83 -13.30
C MET A 226 -0.94 -15.41 -14.71
N LEU A 227 -1.55 -16.57 -15.00
CA LEU A 227 -1.45 -17.28 -16.28
C LEU A 227 -2.53 -16.87 -17.30
N GLY A 228 -3.53 -16.07 -16.93
CA GLY A 228 -4.59 -15.61 -17.84
C GLY A 228 -4.05 -14.82 -19.05
N PRO A 229 -4.91 -14.56 -20.04
CA PRO A 229 -4.52 -13.89 -21.27
C PRO A 229 -4.06 -12.45 -21.03
N GLN A 230 -3.10 -11.99 -21.83
CA GLN A 230 -2.72 -10.59 -21.89
C GLN A 230 -3.82 -9.77 -22.59
N PHE A 231 -3.95 -8.49 -22.21
CA PHE A 231 -4.80 -7.51 -22.87
C PHE A 231 -3.97 -6.40 -23.49
N LYS A 232 -4.57 -5.64 -24.42
CA LYS A 232 -3.95 -4.46 -25.00
C LYS A 232 -4.33 -3.25 -24.16
N VAL A 233 -3.35 -2.44 -23.82
CA VAL A 233 -3.54 -1.16 -23.15
C VAL A 233 -2.92 -0.05 -23.98
N ARG A 234 -3.64 1.04 -24.17
CA ARG A 234 -3.12 2.32 -24.66
C ARG A 234 -2.71 3.11 -23.44
N VAL A 235 -1.52 3.68 -23.50
CA VAL A 235 -0.89 4.42 -22.42
C VAL A 235 -0.50 5.78 -22.91
N ARG A 236 -0.94 6.83 -22.21
CA ARG A 236 -0.47 8.20 -22.38
C ARG A 236 0.09 8.67 -21.06
N VAL A 237 1.25 9.31 -21.10
CA VAL A 237 1.91 9.90 -19.94
C VAL A 237 2.12 11.39 -20.28
N ASP A 238 1.56 12.25 -19.46
CA ASP A 238 1.57 13.70 -19.68
C ASP A 238 1.15 14.06 -21.12
N ASP A 239 1.91 14.91 -21.81
CA ASP A 239 1.67 15.32 -23.19
C ASP A 239 2.43 14.44 -24.21
N GLU A 240 3.05 13.34 -23.76
CA GLU A 240 3.79 12.46 -24.65
C GLU A 240 2.85 11.67 -25.59
N PRO A 241 3.34 11.25 -26.77
CA PRO A 241 2.56 10.45 -27.70
C PRO A 241 2.05 9.14 -27.06
N GLU A 242 0.78 8.86 -27.29
CA GLU A 242 0.16 7.60 -26.85
C GLU A 242 0.87 6.40 -27.51
N PHE A 243 1.14 5.38 -26.71
CA PHE A 243 1.66 4.10 -27.21
C PHE A 243 0.81 2.93 -26.73
N THR A 244 0.91 1.80 -27.43
CA THR A 244 0.15 0.59 -27.11
C THR A 244 1.08 -0.52 -26.67
N ARG A 245 0.67 -1.24 -25.62
CA ARG A 245 1.37 -2.44 -25.12
C ARG A 245 0.39 -3.59 -24.94
N ARG A 246 0.90 -4.81 -25.08
CA ARG A 246 0.19 -6.02 -24.70
C ARG A 246 0.75 -6.50 -23.38
N ILE A 247 -0.05 -6.43 -22.33
CA ILE A 247 0.40 -6.62 -20.94
C ILE A 247 -0.49 -7.61 -20.20
N LYS A 248 -0.01 -8.07 -19.05
CA LYS A 248 -0.81 -8.82 -18.07
C LYS A 248 -1.33 -7.92 -16.95
N THR A 249 -0.54 -6.92 -16.58
CA THR A 249 -0.91 -5.94 -15.54
C THR A 249 -0.15 -4.64 -15.73
N VAL A 250 -0.75 -3.55 -15.30
CA VAL A 250 -0.12 -2.25 -15.16
C VAL A 250 -0.37 -1.73 -13.74
N LEU A 251 0.66 -1.16 -13.15
CA LEU A 251 0.59 -0.52 -11.83
C LEU A 251 1.11 0.91 -11.95
N VAL A 252 0.35 1.86 -11.44
CA VAL A 252 0.68 3.28 -11.32
C VAL A 252 0.98 3.54 -9.85
N GLY A 253 2.23 3.74 -9.52
CA GLY A 253 2.73 3.83 -8.15
C GLY A 253 3.12 5.24 -7.75
N ASN A 254 2.74 5.63 -6.54
CA ASN A 254 3.30 6.72 -5.77
C ASN A 254 4.44 6.22 -4.86
N CYS A 255 4.53 4.91 -4.69
CA CYS A 255 5.55 4.21 -3.92
C CYS A 255 6.04 2.99 -4.68
N GLY A 256 7.29 2.56 -4.40
CA GLY A 256 7.93 1.47 -5.12
C GLY A 256 7.89 0.11 -4.43
N ARG A 257 7.73 0.09 -3.10
CA ARG A 257 7.81 -1.16 -2.32
C ARG A 257 6.44 -1.82 -2.18
N LEU A 258 6.38 -3.09 -2.52
CA LEU A 258 5.24 -3.96 -2.33
C LEU A 258 5.39 -4.85 -1.08
N PHE A 259 4.47 -5.79 -0.93
CA PHE A 259 4.53 -6.85 0.08
C PHE A 259 5.88 -7.58 0.10
N GLY A 260 6.32 -7.98 1.29
CA GLY A 260 7.57 -8.73 1.47
C GLY A 260 8.84 -7.94 1.20
N GLY A 261 8.77 -6.60 1.09
CA GLY A 261 9.95 -5.77 0.82
C GLY A 261 10.41 -5.80 -0.64
N VAL A 262 9.59 -6.35 -1.53
CA VAL A 262 9.85 -6.36 -2.97
C VAL A 262 9.72 -4.94 -3.51
N ASN A 263 10.81 -4.38 -4.04
CA ASN A 263 10.79 -3.09 -4.70
C ASN A 263 10.50 -3.28 -6.19
N LEU A 264 9.23 -3.12 -6.57
CA LEU A 264 8.78 -3.31 -7.96
C LEU A 264 9.10 -2.09 -8.83
N ILE A 265 9.07 -0.89 -8.26
CA ILE A 265 9.35 0.36 -8.95
C ILE A 265 10.48 1.07 -8.19
N PRO A 266 11.76 0.74 -8.50
CA PRO A 266 12.90 1.23 -7.72
C PRO A 266 13.09 2.74 -7.72
N THR A 267 12.54 3.43 -8.71
CA THR A 267 12.65 4.87 -8.91
C THR A 267 11.58 5.67 -8.18
N ALA A 268 10.49 5.02 -7.77
CA ALA A 268 9.36 5.72 -7.16
C ALA A 268 9.75 6.35 -5.82
N ALA A 269 9.44 7.64 -5.68
CA ALA A 269 9.62 8.43 -4.48
C ALA A 269 8.29 9.09 -4.09
N VAL A 270 7.97 9.07 -2.81
CA VAL A 270 6.65 9.48 -2.30
C VAL A 270 6.40 10.99 -2.33
N ASP A 271 7.37 11.79 -2.75
CA ASP A 271 7.37 13.26 -2.63
C ASP A 271 8.08 13.97 -3.80
N ASP A 272 8.25 13.30 -4.94
CA ASP A 272 8.92 13.87 -6.13
C ASP A 272 7.94 14.51 -7.14
N GLY A 273 6.65 14.48 -6.86
CA GLY A 273 5.60 15.03 -7.71
C GLY A 273 5.35 14.21 -8.98
N ARG A 274 5.64 12.92 -8.98
CA ARG A 274 5.48 12.03 -10.13
C ARG A 274 4.79 10.74 -9.75
N LEU A 275 4.16 10.11 -10.73
CA LEU A 275 3.66 8.74 -10.65
C LEU A 275 4.52 7.86 -11.53
N ASP A 276 5.06 6.80 -10.94
CA ASP A 276 5.85 5.82 -11.66
C ASP A 276 4.97 4.64 -12.08
N THR A 277 4.96 4.35 -13.35
CA THR A 277 4.12 3.30 -13.92
C THR A 277 4.98 2.13 -14.39
N VAL A 278 4.61 0.92 -13.99
CA VAL A 278 5.22 -0.31 -14.46
C VAL A 278 4.21 -1.15 -15.23
N LEU A 279 4.59 -1.53 -16.46
CA LEU A 279 3.81 -2.41 -17.31
C LEU A 279 4.49 -3.77 -17.36
N LEU A 280 3.77 -4.82 -16.97
CA LEU A 280 4.28 -6.18 -16.90
C LEU A 280 3.66 -7.03 -18.02
N SER A 281 4.51 -7.63 -18.86
CA SER A 281 4.13 -8.39 -20.05
C SER A 281 4.58 -9.86 -19.99
N PRO A 282 4.54 -10.55 -18.83
CA PRO A 282 4.98 -11.94 -18.76
C PRO A 282 4.09 -12.86 -19.58
N LYS A 283 4.69 -13.92 -20.14
CA LYS A 283 3.99 -15.01 -20.81
C LYS A 283 4.23 -16.30 -20.04
N GLY A 284 3.18 -16.88 -19.49
CA GLY A 284 3.24 -18.13 -18.72
C GLY A 284 4.20 -18.04 -17.50
N VAL A 285 4.47 -19.18 -16.90
CA VAL A 285 5.28 -19.29 -15.67
C VAL A 285 6.73 -18.79 -15.88
N VAL A 286 7.32 -19.10 -17.03
CA VAL A 286 8.69 -18.70 -17.36
C VAL A 286 8.82 -17.17 -17.45
N GLY A 287 7.82 -16.50 -18.02
CA GLY A 287 7.78 -15.04 -18.07
C GLY A 287 7.70 -14.42 -16.67
N TRP A 288 6.88 -14.98 -15.77
CA TRP A 288 6.80 -14.53 -14.39
C TRP A 288 8.08 -14.79 -13.59
N ALA A 289 8.73 -15.93 -13.79
CA ALA A 289 10.03 -16.22 -13.19
C ALA A 289 11.10 -15.22 -13.64
N ALA A 290 11.11 -14.83 -14.91
CA ALA A 290 12.01 -13.81 -15.43
C ALA A 290 11.74 -12.42 -14.82
N VAL A 291 10.45 -12.02 -14.68
CA VAL A 291 10.05 -10.78 -13.99
C VAL A 291 10.52 -10.81 -12.55
N ALA A 292 10.23 -11.87 -11.80
CA ALA A 292 10.64 -12.03 -10.41
C ALA A 292 12.17 -11.93 -10.25
N THR A 293 12.94 -12.62 -11.09
CA THR A 293 14.41 -12.56 -11.06
C THR A 293 14.91 -11.14 -11.33
N HIS A 294 14.33 -10.43 -12.30
CA HIS A 294 14.71 -9.06 -12.62
C HIS A 294 14.47 -8.13 -11.43
N VAL A 295 13.28 -8.18 -10.82
CA VAL A 295 12.91 -7.36 -9.65
C VAL A 295 13.84 -7.67 -8.47
N MET A 296 14.11 -8.95 -8.19
CA MET A 296 14.99 -9.37 -7.08
C MET A 296 16.45 -8.94 -7.27
N THR A 297 16.94 -8.94 -8.50
CA THR A 297 18.34 -8.56 -8.81
C THR A 297 18.54 -7.05 -8.89
N ARG A 298 17.48 -6.24 -8.65
CA ARG A 298 17.50 -4.76 -8.68
C ARG A 298 18.15 -4.18 -9.94
N ARG A 299 18.05 -4.87 -11.08
CA ARG A 299 18.59 -4.38 -12.34
C ARG A 299 17.66 -3.28 -12.87
N SER A 300 18.12 -2.05 -12.86
CA SER A 300 17.39 -0.86 -13.36
C SER A 300 17.33 -0.73 -14.87
N ARG A 301 18.02 -1.61 -15.64
CA ARG A 301 17.98 -1.59 -17.11
C ARG A 301 16.78 -2.36 -17.61
N GLY A 302 16.04 -1.75 -18.57
CA GLY A 302 14.81 -2.29 -19.14
C GLY A 302 14.91 -3.78 -19.51
N HIS A 303 13.87 -4.50 -19.18
CA HIS A 303 13.70 -5.91 -19.51
C HIS A 303 12.55 -6.02 -20.53
N ARG A 304 12.63 -6.91 -21.52
CA ARG A 304 11.59 -7.07 -22.56
C ARG A 304 10.16 -7.33 -22.03
N LEU A 305 10.03 -7.71 -20.76
CA LEU A 305 8.78 -8.02 -20.09
C LEU A 305 8.33 -6.94 -19.10
N ILE A 306 9.12 -5.87 -18.94
CA ILE A 306 8.88 -4.81 -17.95
C ILE A 306 9.22 -3.48 -18.61
N ASP A 307 8.21 -2.63 -18.77
CA ASP A 307 8.39 -1.26 -19.19
C ASP A 307 8.13 -0.33 -17.99
N TYR A 308 8.93 0.71 -17.83
CA TYR A 308 8.76 1.76 -16.83
C TYR A 308 8.54 3.09 -17.52
N VAL A 309 7.56 3.84 -17.06
CA VAL A 309 7.31 5.23 -17.48
C VAL A 309 6.96 6.06 -16.25
N SER A 310 7.28 7.35 -16.26
CA SER A 310 7.05 8.24 -15.13
C SER A 310 6.50 9.57 -15.61
N GLY A 311 5.50 10.12 -14.94
CA GLY A 311 4.87 11.38 -15.28
C GLY A 311 3.98 11.91 -14.16
N GLU A 312 3.43 13.12 -14.37
CA GLU A 312 2.47 13.71 -13.43
C GLU A 312 1.06 13.16 -13.64
N ARG A 313 0.78 12.76 -14.88
CA ARG A 313 -0.52 12.21 -15.30
C ARG A 313 -0.32 10.98 -16.18
N VAL A 314 -1.08 9.94 -15.89
CA VAL A 314 -1.07 8.68 -16.64
C VAL A 314 -2.50 8.31 -17.02
N GLU A 315 -2.72 8.07 -18.30
CA GLU A 315 -3.99 7.62 -18.84
C GLU A 315 -3.82 6.22 -19.41
N LEU A 316 -4.66 5.31 -18.97
CA LEU A 316 -4.68 3.90 -19.37
C LEU A 316 -6.04 3.56 -19.99
N ARG A 317 -6.06 2.95 -21.17
CA ARG A 317 -7.28 2.42 -21.79
C ARG A 317 -7.07 1.02 -22.30
N ALA A 318 -7.78 0.08 -21.69
CA ALA A 318 -7.74 -1.33 -22.03
C ALA A 318 -8.74 -1.65 -23.17
N ASP A 319 -8.41 -2.64 -23.99
CA ASP A 319 -9.27 -3.13 -25.09
C ASP A 319 -10.49 -3.90 -24.56
N ARG A 320 -10.48 -4.32 -23.30
CA ARG A 320 -11.57 -4.97 -22.59
C ARG A 320 -11.58 -4.57 -21.12
N PRO A 321 -12.71 -4.75 -20.39
CA PRO A 321 -12.74 -4.51 -18.96
C PRO A 321 -11.73 -5.40 -18.22
N GLU A 322 -10.91 -4.81 -17.37
CA GLU A 322 -9.94 -5.49 -16.50
C GLU A 322 -10.13 -5.05 -15.05
N GLN A 323 -9.81 -5.93 -14.10
CA GLN A 323 -9.95 -5.63 -12.68
C GLN A 323 -9.05 -4.44 -12.29
N VAL A 324 -9.63 -3.49 -11.56
CA VAL A 324 -8.93 -2.32 -11.02
C VAL A 324 -8.81 -2.44 -9.51
N GLN A 325 -7.67 -2.03 -8.97
CA GLN A 325 -7.41 -1.98 -7.53
C GLN A 325 -6.78 -0.65 -7.12
N LEU A 326 -7.00 -0.23 -5.87
CA LEU A 326 -6.33 0.89 -5.20
C LEU A 326 -5.80 0.43 -3.86
N ASP A 327 -4.49 0.55 -3.63
CA ASP A 327 -3.79 0.16 -2.40
C ASP A 327 -4.14 -1.27 -1.92
N GLY A 328 -4.46 -2.18 -2.87
CA GLY A 328 -4.86 -3.56 -2.59
C GLY A 328 -6.37 -3.82 -2.53
N ASP A 329 -7.20 -2.78 -2.47
CA ASP A 329 -8.67 -2.93 -2.51
C ASP A 329 -9.19 -2.97 -3.95
N THR A 330 -10.00 -3.98 -4.27
CA THR A 330 -10.57 -4.16 -5.60
C THR A 330 -11.77 -3.24 -5.81
N LEU A 331 -11.79 -2.50 -6.91
CA LEU A 331 -12.90 -1.63 -7.32
C LEU A 331 -13.84 -2.27 -8.36
N GLY A 332 -13.48 -3.43 -8.89
CA GLY A 332 -14.21 -4.08 -9.97
C GLY A 332 -13.60 -3.79 -11.35
N PRO A 333 -14.24 -4.34 -12.42
CA PRO A 333 -13.74 -4.22 -13.78
C PRO A 333 -13.94 -2.80 -14.35
N ALA A 334 -12.94 -2.31 -15.10
CA ALA A 334 -13.01 -1.06 -15.84
C ALA A 334 -12.21 -1.12 -17.14
N ARG A 335 -12.51 -0.23 -18.08
CA ARG A 335 -11.77 -0.06 -19.33
C ARG A 335 -10.77 1.08 -19.30
N GLY A 336 -10.99 2.07 -18.44
CA GLY A 336 -10.15 3.24 -18.34
C GLY A 336 -9.71 3.52 -16.91
N LEU A 337 -8.49 4.02 -16.78
CA LEU A 337 -7.95 4.54 -15.55
C LEU A 337 -7.13 5.79 -15.89
N THR A 338 -7.50 6.92 -15.31
CA THR A 338 -6.72 8.15 -15.41
C THR A 338 -6.24 8.54 -14.02
N ALA A 339 -4.93 8.54 -13.83
CA ALA A 339 -4.31 8.90 -12.56
C ALA A 339 -3.46 10.18 -12.71
N TRP A 340 -3.39 10.97 -11.66
CA TRP A 340 -2.48 12.13 -11.57
C TRP A 340 -2.01 12.33 -10.13
N VAL A 341 -0.91 13.04 -9.97
CA VAL A 341 -0.33 13.33 -8.66
C VAL A 341 -0.91 14.64 -8.08
N ASP A 342 -1.27 14.59 -6.80
CA ASP A 342 -1.57 15.75 -5.97
C ASP A 342 -0.36 15.97 -5.07
N ARG A 343 0.48 16.95 -5.44
CA ARG A 343 1.83 17.11 -4.87
C ARG A 343 1.78 17.56 -3.42
N GLN A 344 2.57 16.91 -2.56
CA GLN A 344 2.75 17.25 -1.16
C GLN A 344 1.43 17.48 -0.40
N ALA A 345 0.41 16.70 -0.77
CA ALA A 345 -0.96 16.90 -0.31
C ALA A 345 -1.24 16.36 1.10
N LEU A 346 -0.36 15.51 1.63
CA LEU A 346 -0.56 14.85 2.92
C LEU A 346 0.69 14.98 3.81
N ARG A 347 0.47 15.40 5.07
CA ARG A 347 1.51 15.36 6.11
C ARG A 347 1.51 14.00 6.79
N VAL A 348 2.66 13.36 6.93
CA VAL A 348 2.79 12.05 7.59
C VAL A 348 3.92 12.10 8.60
N ARG A 349 3.73 11.48 9.77
CA ARG A 349 4.78 11.28 10.76
C ARG A 349 5.65 10.10 10.34
N VAL A 350 6.95 10.35 10.26
CA VAL A 350 7.96 9.35 9.87
C VAL A 350 9.08 9.31 10.91
N PRO A 351 9.88 8.24 10.95
CA PRO A 351 11.02 8.16 11.86
C PRO A 351 11.94 9.37 11.71
N SER A 352 12.46 9.87 12.84
CA SER A 352 13.59 10.80 12.85
C SER A 352 14.84 9.99 12.48
N GLU A 353 15.66 10.50 11.57
CA GLU A 353 16.94 9.86 11.18
C GLU A 353 17.86 9.65 12.36
#